data_85add71efc864ec40385e92ce8106d2c
#
_entry.id   85add71efc864ec40385e92ce8106d2c
#
_cell.length_a   1.000
_cell.length_b   1.000
_cell.length_c   1.000
_cell.angle_alpha   90.00
_cell.angle_beta   90.00
_cell.angle_gamma   90.00
#
_symmetry.space_group_name_H-M   'P 1'
#
loop_
_entity.id
_entity.type
_entity.pdbx_description
1 polymer ?
#
loop_
_entity_poly.entity_id
_entity_poly.type
_entity_poly.pdbx_seq_one_letter_code
_entity_poly.pdbx_strand_id
1 'polypeptide(L)'
;ENVDINALGLYTLGELRRSTDKNNLENYQQAFQKYFLKSLTSRLTDYSSNKFEIIDAEKKSSNYTIVRSKIIASDNQPEIKIDWRIYTKNPDKPLIRDLIIEGLSLARTQKEEFTSVIEANNGDVTKLFITLKEFIAK
;
A
#
# COMPACT_ATOMS: atom_id res chain seq x y z
N GLU A 1 -11.30 -7.04 8.05
CA GLU A 1 -10.43 -6.02 7.51
C GLU A 1 -10.70 -5.76 6.04
N ASN A 2 -10.58 -4.50 5.63
CA ASN A 2 -10.94 -4.08 4.28
C ASN A 2 -9.72 -3.91 3.36
N VAL A 3 -8.51 -4.20 3.84
CA VAL A 3 -7.28 -4.08 3.06
C VAL A 3 -6.69 -5.46 2.80
N ASP A 4 -6.35 -5.75 1.54
CA ASP A 4 -5.71 -7.01 1.16
C ASP A 4 -4.19 -6.91 1.38
N ILE A 5 -3.77 -6.95 2.63
CA ILE A 5 -2.37 -6.74 3.03
C ILE A 5 -1.47 -7.85 2.48
N ASN A 6 -1.93 -9.09 2.46
CA ASN A 6 -1.12 -10.20 1.95
C ASN A 6 -0.82 -10.05 0.45
N ALA A 7 -1.82 -9.68 -0.34
CA ALA A 7 -1.61 -9.45 -1.77
C ALA A 7 -0.66 -8.28 -2.01
N LEU A 8 -0.79 -7.19 -1.25
CA LEU A 8 0.10 -6.05 -1.35
C LEU A 8 1.54 -6.43 -1.00
N GLY A 9 1.74 -7.19 0.07
CA GLY A 9 3.07 -7.65 0.47
C GLY A 9 3.74 -8.48 -0.61
N LEU A 10 3.03 -9.43 -1.20
CA LEU A 10 3.57 -10.23 -2.30
C LEU A 10 3.91 -9.39 -3.52
N TYR A 11 3.07 -8.42 -3.85
CA TYR A 11 3.31 -7.51 -4.96
C TYR A 11 4.62 -6.72 -4.76
N THR A 12 4.86 -6.21 -3.55
CA THR A 12 6.05 -5.38 -3.28
C THR A 12 7.36 -6.16 -3.36
N LEU A 13 7.34 -7.48 -3.14
CA LEU A 13 8.51 -8.33 -3.37
C LEU A 13 8.80 -8.56 -4.85
N GLY A 14 7.81 -8.42 -5.73
CA GLY A 14 7.97 -8.69 -7.15
C GLY A 14 8.35 -10.13 -7.42
N GLU A 15 9.31 -10.36 -8.30
CA GLU A 15 9.74 -11.72 -8.69
C GLU A 15 10.34 -12.51 -7.51
N LEU A 16 10.90 -11.83 -6.53
CA LEU A 16 11.53 -12.48 -5.38
C LEU A 16 10.56 -13.30 -4.53
N ARG A 17 9.25 -13.03 -4.64
CA ARG A 17 8.25 -13.84 -3.94
C ARG A 17 8.28 -15.31 -4.35
N ARG A 18 8.76 -15.60 -5.55
CA ARG A 18 8.87 -16.97 -6.09
C ARG A 18 10.11 -17.70 -5.64
N SER A 19 11.19 -16.96 -5.35
CA SER A 19 12.48 -17.52 -4.97
C SER A 19 12.74 -17.47 -3.46
N THR A 20 11.90 -16.78 -2.70
CA THR A 20 12.03 -16.69 -1.25
C THR A 20 11.42 -17.93 -0.60
N ASP A 21 12.14 -18.55 0.35
CA ASP A 21 11.63 -19.73 1.03
C ASP A 21 10.41 -19.37 1.90
N LYS A 22 9.65 -20.41 2.29
CA LYS A 22 8.39 -20.23 2.99
C LYS A 22 8.55 -19.50 4.33
N ASN A 23 9.57 -19.82 5.10
CA ASN A 23 9.79 -19.20 6.41
C ASN A 23 10.12 -17.72 6.27
N ASN A 24 11.00 -17.36 5.32
CA ASN A 24 11.33 -15.97 5.07
C ASN A 24 10.15 -15.22 4.50
N LEU A 25 9.33 -15.86 3.68
CA LEU A 25 8.13 -15.24 3.13
C LEU A 25 7.11 -14.92 4.23
N GLU A 26 6.90 -15.85 5.17
CA GLU A 26 6.02 -15.62 6.31
C GLU A 26 6.53 -14.49 7.21
N ASN A 27 7.83 -14.47 7.49
CA ASN A 27 8.46 -13.40 8.26
C ASN A 27 8.29 -12.05 7.56
N TYR A 28 8.46 -12.04 6.25
CA TYR A 28 8.24 -10.83 5.45
C TYR A 28 6.79 -10.34 5.55
N GLN A 29 5.83 -11.26 5.40
CA GLN A 29 4.41 -10.88 5.45
C GLN A 29 4.04 -10.26 6.79
N GLN A 30 4.55 -10.79 7.89
CA GLN A 30 4.31 -10.23 9.22
C GLN A 30 4.94 -8.83 9.36
N ALA A 31 6.18 -8.68 8.92
CA ALA A 31 6.86 -7.38 8.96
C ALA A 31 6.18 -6.36 8.05
N PHE A 32 5.78 -6.78 6.85
CA PHE A 32 5.09 -5.92 5.90
C PHE A 32 3.76 -5.42 6.44
N GLN A 33 2.99 -6.30 7.08
CA GLN A 33 1.71 -5.91 7.67
C GLN A 33 1.88 -4.76 8.66
N LYS A 34 2.85 -4.88 9.57
CA LYS A 34 3.14 -3.83 10.56
C LYS A 34 3.63 -2.55 9.89
N TYR A 35 4.53 -2.70 8.92
CA TYR A 35 5.06 -1.56 8.17
C TYR A 35 3.96 -0.82 7.42
N PHE A 36 3.11 -1.56 6.69
CA PHE A 36 2.04 -0.98 5.90
C PHE A 36 1.05 -0.21 6.77
N LEU A 37 0.62 -0.82 7.87
CA LEU A 37 -0.33 -0.18 8.78
C LEU A 37 0.24 1.09 9.40
N LYS A 38 1.51 1.06 9.80
CA LYS A 38 2.18 2.26 10.34
C LYS A 38 2.31 3.36 9.30
N SER A 39 2.74 3.00 8.09
CA SER A 39 2.90 3.94 6.98
C SER A 39 1.58 4.58 6.59
N LEU A 40 0.53 3.77 6.46
CA LEU A 40 -0.80 4.25 6.10
C LEU A 40 -1.37 5.16 7.19
N THR A 41 -1.24 4.76 8.45
CA THR A 41 -1.72 5.56 9.58
C THR A 41 -1.03 6.93 9.62
N SER A 42 0.30 6.95 9.42
CA SER A 42 1.04 8.22 9.38
C SER A 42 0.55 9.13 8.27
N ARG A 43 0.32 8.58 7.07
CA ARG A 43 -0.16 9.38 5.93
C ARG A 43 -1.57 9.92 6.16
N LEU A 44 -2.47 9.09 6.66
CA LEU A 44 -3.86 9.49 6.89
C LEU A 44 -3.98 10.49 8.05
N THR A 45 -3.09 10.41 9.04
CA THR A 45 -3.06 11.35 10.16
C THR A 45 -2.80 12.78 9.67
N ASP A 46 -1.96 12.95 8.64
CA ASP A 46 -1.68 14.25 8.06
C ASP A 46 -2.93 14.94 7.49
N TYR A 47 -3.96 14.17 7.16
CA TYR A 47 -5.20 14.66 6.56
C TYR A 47 -6.40 14.60 7.48
N SER A 48 -6.23 14.17 8.72
CA SER A 48 -7.34 13.85 9.63
C SER A 48 -8.26 15.03 9.97
N SER A 49 -7.76 16.25 9.85
CA SER A 49 -8.54 17.47 10.13
C SER A 49 -9.30 17.99 8.91
N ASN A 50 -9.08 17.41 7.72
CA ASN A 50 -9.66 17.88 6.47
C ASN A 50 -10.92 17.12 6.11
N LYS A 51 -11.80 17.80 5.34
CA LYS A 51 -13.00 17.16 4.83
C LYS A 51 -12.68 16.27 3.64
N PHE A 52 -13.39 15.18 3.53
CA PHE A 52 -13.22 14.16 2.53
C PHE A 52 -14.49 14.05 1.69
N GLU A 53 -14.35 13.95 0.36
CA GLU A 53 -15.48 13.86 -0.55
C GLU A 53 -15.27 12.75 -1.58
N ILE A 54 -16.28 11.89 -1.74
CA ILE A 54 -16.28 10.88 -2.80
C ILE A 54 -16.84 11.50 -4.07
N ILE A 55 -16.07 11.42 -5.17
CA ILE A 55 -16.45 11.99 -6.45
C ILE A 55 -17.29 11.02 -7.26
N ASP A 56 -16.76 9.80 -7.50
CA ASP A 56 -17.46 8.76 -8.26
C ASP A 56 -16.83 7.40 -8.00
N ALA A 57 -17.44 6.37 -8.59
CA ALA A 57 -16.90 5.01 -8.60
C ALA A 57 -17.05 4.45 -10.00
N GLU A 58 -15.99 3.82 -10.50
CA GLU A 58 -15.98 3.24 -11.85
C GLU A 58 -15.52 1.79 -11.79
N LYS A 59 -16.37 0.89 -12.28
CA LYS A 59 -16.00 -0.53 -12.40
C LYS A 59 -15.08 -0.69 -13.61
N LYS A 60 -13.81 -1.03 -13.37
CA LYS A 60 -12.81 -1.20 -14.43
C LYS A 60 -12.83 -2.57 -15.06
N SER A 61 -13.21 -3.59 -14.30
CA SER A 61 -13.31 -4.97 -14.78
C SER A 61 -14.25 -5.75 -13.87
N SER A 62 -14.45 -7.04 -14.13
CA SER A 62 -15.22 -7.90 -13.25
C SER A 62 -14.59 -8.02 -11.85
N ASN A 63 -13.30 -7.70 -11.72
CA ASN A 63 -12.55 -7.87 -10.47
C ASN A 63 -12.29 -6.57 -9.73
N TYR A 64 -12.28 -5.41 -10.42
CA TYR A 64 -11.81 -4.16 -9.82
C TYR A 64 -12.73 -2.99 -10.06
N THR A 65 -12.83 -2.16 -9.03
CA THR A 65 -13.54 -0.88 -9.06
C THR A 65 -12.58 0.20 -8.55
N ILE A 66 -12.57 1.35 -9.20
CA ILE A 66 -11.84 2.52 -8.73
C ILE A 66 -12.85 3.49 -8.13
N VAL A 67 -12.64 3.86 -6.87
CA VAL A 67 -13.40 4.92 -6.21
C VAL A 67 -12.53 6.17 -6.21
N ARG A 68 -13.01 7.24 -6.83
CA ARG A 68 -12.31 8.53 -6.85
C ARG A 68 -12.81 9.39 -5.72
N SER A 69 -11.87 10.00 -5.01
CA SER A 69 -12.18 10.88 -3.90
C SER A 69 -11.18 12.01 -3.85
N LYS A 70 -11.49 13.01 -3.03
CA LYS A 70 -10.57 14.10 -2.77
C LYS A 70 -10.67 14.56 -1.33
N ILE A 71 -9.56 15.07 -0.83
CA ILE A 71 -9.50 15.81 0.42
C ILE A 71 -9.62 17.29 0.04
N ILE A 72 -10.61 17.96 0.59
CA ILE A 72 -10.94 19.33 0.22
C ILE A 72 -9.83 20.27 0.71
N ALA A 73 -9.46 21.24 -0.12
CA ALA A 73 -8.45 22.22 0.23
C ALA A 73 -8.83 22.97 1.52
N SER A 74 -7.83 23.28 2.33
CA SER A 74 -7.96 24.11 3.51
C SER A 74 -6.92 25.23 3.47
N ASP A 75 -6.96 26.14 4.44
CA ASP A 75 -6.03 27.27 4.47
C ASP A 75 -4.56 26.85 4.49
N ASN A 76 -4.27 25.68 5.04
CA ASN A 76 -2.90 25.18 5.19
C ASN A 76 -2.55 24.05 4.24
N GLN A 77 -3.48 23.63 3.39
CA GLN A 77 -3.27 22.45 2.56
C GLN A 77 -4.08 22.52 1.26
N PRO A 78 -3.45 22.20 0.10
CA PRO A 78 -4.16 22.11 -1.16
C PRO A 78 -5.07 20.89 -1.21
N GLU A 79 -5.98 20.89 -2.20
CA GLU A 79 -6.79 19.72 -2.51
C GLU A 79 -5.89 18.53 -2.86
N ILE A 80 -6.24 17.35 -2.37
CA ILE A 80 -5.49 16.12 -2.65
C ILE A 80 -6.44 15.07 -3.22
N LYS A 81 -6.08 14.52 -4.38
CA LYS A 81 -6.84 13.47 -5.02
C LYS A 81 -6.37 12.11 -4.53
N ILE A 82 -7.32 11.27 -4.10
CA ILE A 82 -7.03 9.91 -3.67
C ILE A 82 -8.00 8.97 -4.40
N ASP A 83 -7.43 8.10 -5.22
CA ASP A 83 -8.18 7.04 -5.88
C ASP A 83 -7.94 5.74 -5.13
N TRP A 84 -9.02 5.00 -4.89
CA TRP A 84 -8.99 3.74 -4.16
C TRP A 84 -9.18 2.60 -5.15
N ARG A 85 -8.19 1.74 -5.28
CA ARG A 85 -8.30 0.55 -6.12
C ARG A 85 -8.83 -0.58 -5.26
N ILE A 86 -10.05 -1.01 -5.56
CA ILE A 86 -10.77 -1.96 -4.72
C ILE A 86 -11.01 -3.26 -5.50
N TYR A 87 -10.64 -4.39 -4.91
CA TYR A 87 -10.95 -5.70 -5.46
C TYR A 87 -12.40 -6.03 -5.13
N THR A 88 -13.24 -6.12 -6.16
CA THR A 88 -14.69 -6.28 -6.02
C THR A 88 -15.23 -7.54 -6.72
N LYS A 89 -14.37 -8.52 -6.96
CA LYS A 89 -14.81 -9.81 -7.50
C LYS A 89 -15.89 -10.42 -6.63
N ASN A 90 -15.76 -10.32 -5.31
CA ASN A 90 -16.82 -10.63 -4.37
C ASN A 90 -17.39 -9.32 -3.81
N PRO A 91 -18.57 -8.85 -4.30
CA PRO A 91 -19.12 -7.57 -3.85
C PRO A 91 -19.43 -7.50 -2.36
N ASP A 92 -19.65 -8.64 -1.72
CA ASP A 92 -19.96 -8.70 -0.28
C ASP A 92 -18.72 -8.52 0.58
N LYS A 93 -17.52 -8.67 0.02
CA LYS A 93 -16.25 -8.54 0.72
C LYS A 93 -15.25 -7.74 -0.10
N PRO A 94 -15.47 -6.43 -0.28
CA PRO A 94 -14.53 -5.58 -1.01
C PRO A 94 -13.22 -5.45 -0.25
N LEU A 95 -12.10 -5.48 -0.98
CA LEU A 95 -10.76 -5.37 -0.39
C LEU A 95 -9.98 -4.26 -1.08
N ILE A 96 -9.46 -3.32 -0.31
CA ILE A 96 -8.59 -2.26 -0.83
C ILE A 96 -7.25 -2.89 -1.21
N ARG A 97 -6.84 -2.70 -2.47
CA ARG A 97 -5.56 -3.22 -2.97
C ARG A 97 -4.55 -2.14 -3.32
N ASP A 98 -4.96 -0.90 -3.43
CA ASP A 98 -4.03 0.21 -3.63
C ASP A 98 -4.69 1.54 -3.30
N LEU A 99 -3.87 2.53 -2.99
CA LEU A 99 -4.21 3.93 -2.89
C LEU A 99 -3.37 4.70 -3.88
N ILE A 100 -4.01 5.48 -4.73
CA ILE A 100 -3.33 6.30 -5.72
C ILE A 100 -3.49 7.74 -5.29
N ILE A 101 -2.43 8.30 -4.70
CA ILE A 101 -2.43 9.65 -4.13
C ILE A 101 -1.76 10.59 -5.11
N GLU A 102 -2.50 11.55 -5.62
CA GLU A 102 -2.02 12.51 -6.63
C GLU A 102 -1.38 11.79 -7.83
N GLY A 103 -2.00 10.71 -8.27
CA GLY A 103 -1.54 9.92 -9.41
C GLY A 103 -0.44 8.92 -9.10
N LEU A 104 0.04 8.85 -7.85
CA LEU A 104 1.11 7.93 -7.47
C LEU A 104 0.54 6.74 -6.69
N SER A 105 0.73 5.54 -7.21
CA SER A 105 0.34 4.30 -6.55
C SER A 105 1.20 4.04 -5.32
N LEU A 106 0.58 3.88 -4.15
CA LEU A 106 1.28 3.55 -2.92
C LEU A 106 1.96 2.18 -3.02
N ALA A 107 1.26 1.19 -3.56
CA ALA A 107 1.82 -0.15 -3.72
C ALA A 107 3.03 -0.15 -4.66
N ARG A 108 2.94 0.56 -5.78
CA ARG A 108 4.04 0.65 -6.74
C ARG A 108 5.24 1.38 -6.15
N THR A 109 5.01 2.48 -5.44
CA THR A 109 6.08 3.24 -4.78
C THR A 109 6.79 2.36 -3.76
N GLN A 110 6.06 1.62 -2.94
CA GLN A 110 6.65 0.71 -1.96
C GLN A 110 7.45 -0.40 -2.63
N LYS A 111 6.94 -0.96 -3.73
CA LYS A 111 7.66 -1.97 -4.49
C LYS A 111 9.01 -1.43 -4.99
N GLU A 112 9.00 -0.21 -5.55
CA GLU A 112 10.23 0.43 -6.06
C GLU A 112 11.22 0.70 -4.94
N GLU A 113 10.76 1.19 -3.80
CA GLU A 113 11.61 1.42 -2.62
C GLU A 113 12.22 0.12 -2.11
N PHE A 114 11.43 -0.94 -2.00
CA PHE A 114 11.90 -2.22 -1.51
C PHE A 114 12.88 -2.87 -2.48
N THR A 115 12.62 -2.77 -3.78
CA THR A 115 13.55 -3.24 -4.81
C THR A 115 14.89 -2.54 -4.69
N SER A 116 14.89 -1.23 -4.46
CA SER A 116 16.13 -0.46 -4.28
C SER A 116 16.92 -0.93 -3.07
N VAL A 117 16.27 -1.21 -1.95
CA VAL A 117 16.94 -1.74 -0.75
C VAL A 117 17.58 -3.09 -1.05
N ILE A 118 16.85 -3.98 -1.71
CA ILE A 118 17.34 -5.32 -2.02
C ILE A 118 18.52 -5.25 -2.99
N GLU A 119 18.43 -4.45 -4.03
CA GLU A 119 19.52 -4.29 -5.02
C GLU A 119 20.75 -3.68 -4.40
N ALA A 120 20.59 -2.69 -3.52
CA ALA A 120 21.71 -2.08 -2.81
C ALA A 120 22.45 -3.07 -1.89
N ASN A 121 21.83 -4.20 -1.57
CA ASN A 121 22.40 -5.25 -0.72
C ASN A 121 22.60 -6.57 -1.50
N ASN A 122 22.93 -6.48 -2.77
CA ASN A 122 23.28 -7.61 -3.64
C ASN A 122 22.17 -8.66 -3.77
N GLY A 123 20.91 -8.22 -3.74
CA GLY A 123 19.77 -9.11 -3.86
C GLY A 123 19.37 -9.82 -2.57
N ASP A 124 19.92 -9.41 -1.43
CA ASP A 124 19.66 -10.04 -0.14
C ASP A 124 18.35 -9.54 0.45
N VAL A 125 17.30 -10.34 0.37
CA VAL A 125 15.96 -10.04 0.88
C VAL A 125 15.96 -9.82 2.39
N THR A 126 16.88 -10.45 3.13
CA THR A 126 16.94 -10.31 4.60
C THR A 126 17.28 -8.89 5.02
N LYS A 127 18.00 -8.15 4.19
CA LYS A 127 18.32 -6.74 4.46
C LYS A 127 17.07 -5.87 4.40
N LEU A 128 16.13 -6.20 3.54
CA LEU A 128 14.84 -5.53 3.52
C LEU A 128 14.09 -5.76 4.83
N PHE A 129 14.11 -6.98 5.36
CA PHE A 129 13.45 -7.29 6.63
C PHE A 129 14.00 -6.43 7.77
N ILE A 130 15.32 -6.25 7.83
CA ILE A 130 15.96 -5.39 8.83
C ILE A 130 15.48 -3.95 8.70
N THR A 131 15.45 -3.43 7.48
CA THR A 131 14.98 -2.06 7.20
C THR A 131 13.53 -1.86 7.66
N LEU A 132 12.65 -2.83 7.39
CA LEU A 132 11.25 -2.75 7.81
C LEU A 132 11.12 -2.76 9.33
N LYS A 133 11.89 -3.60 10.01
CA LYS A 133 11.89 -3.67 11.48
C LYS A 133 12.37 -2.36 12.10
N GLU A 134 13.40 -1.75 11.54
CA GLU A 134 13.89 -0.45 12.01
C GLU A 134 12.83 0.64 11.88
N PHE A 135 12.12 0.67 10.77
CA PHE A 135 11.02 1.63 10.55
C PHE A 135 9.90 1.41 11.56
N ILE A 136 9.52 0.18 11.81
CA ILE A 136 8.46 -0.17 12.77
C ILE A 136 8.82 0.26 14.19
N ALA A 137 10.10 0.14 14.55
CA ALA A 137 10.59 0.48 15.89
C ALA A 137 10.63 1.99 16.17
N LYS A 138 10.63 2.83 15.13
CA LYS A 138 10.56 4.29 15.29
C LYS A 138 9.17 4.68 15.80
#